data_272a74cd16db24cde4939557ede5fe1a
#
_entry.id   272a74cd16db24cde4939557ede5fe1a
#
_cell.length_a   1.000
_cell.length_b   1.000
_cell.length_c   1.000
_cell.angle_alpha   90.00
_cell.angle_beta   90.00
_cell.angle_gamma   90.00
#
_symmetry.space_group_name_H-M   'P 1'
#
loop_
_entity.id
_entity.type
_entity.pdbx_description
1 polymer ?
#
loop_
_entity_poly.entity_id
_entity_poly.type
_entity_poly.pdbx_seq_one_letter_code
_entity_poly.pdbx_strand_id
1 'polypeptide(L)'
;MKDDLAKLIDHIDALRMNRRAFMGGTAAIGAAAAIGAAPAFASSDSVPKKGGTLKMGIGGGETTDSLDPGIAASTVPFMVNHQWGDTLVRVSSTGDIEFVLAESLSSNADGTSWTFNIRQGVKFHNGADLTAEDVAQTYRRHSDDNSKSGALGIMKGLTNIAVEGNAVVLSLDTGNADLPYLLSDYHLMIQPNGGFDDPTAAIGTGAYKLAAADPGVRYAFTKNTDDWNKDRGHYDAVEILVINDATARTSALQSGQVHAINRVEPKVAKLLDRSPTVNVKNVSGRGHYVF
;
A
#
# COMPACT_ATOMS: atom_id res chain seq x y z
N MET A 1 -20.74 36.54 -9.97
CA MET A 1 -20.29 35.16 -10.27
C MET A 1 -19.01 35.08 -11.10
N LYS A 2 -18.78 35.88 -12.16
CA LYS A 2 -17.46 35.90 -12.86
C LYS A 2 -16.41 36.68 -12.05
N ASP A 3 -16.78 37.73 -11.35
CA ASP A 3 -15.86 38.54 -10.55
C ASP A 3 -15.39 37.85 -9.26
N ASP A 4 -16.20 36.96 -8.71
CA ASP A 4 -15.87 36.20 -7.50
C ASP A 4 -14.86 35.07 -7.80
N LEU A 5 -14.93 34.47 -9.00
CA LEU A 5 -13.99 33.47 -9.47
C LEU A 5 -12.61 34.07 -9.76
N ALA A 6 -12.57 35.28 -10.32
CA ALA A 6 -11.29 35.99 -10.56
C ALA A 6 -10.60 36.35 -9.25
N LYS A 7 -11.33 36.82 -8.23
CA LYS A 7 -10.78 37.07 -6.88
C LYS A 7 -10.26 35.84 -6.17
N LEU A 8 -10.91 34.68 -6.40
CA LEU A 8 -10.47 33.41 -5.83
C LEU A 8 -9.16 32.92 -6.48
N ILE A 9 -9.02 33.10 -7.80
CA ILE A 9 -7.79 32.75 -8.55
C ILE A 9 -6.63 33.66 -8.10
N ASP A 10 -6.84 34.95 -7.98
CA ASP A 10 -5.82 35.89 -7.50
C ASP A 10 -5.37 35.58 -6.05
N HIS A 11 -6.28 35.12 -5.21
CA HIS A 11 -5.97 34.73 -3.83
C HIS A 11 -5.15 33.43 -3.76
N ILE A 12 -5.41 32.48 -4.65
CA ILE A 12 -4.63 31.23 -4.77
C ILE A 12 -3.21 31.49 -5.29
N ASP A 13 -3.06 32.40 -6.25
CA ASP A 13 -1.75 32.77 -6.78
C ASP A 13 -0.92 33.61 -5.79
N ALA A 14 -1.54 34.45 -4.97
CA ALA A 14 -0.88 35.13 -3.86
C ALA A 14 -0.34 34.19 -2.79
N LEU A 15 -1.05 33.08 -2.52
CA LEU A 15 -0.59 32.03 -1.60
C LEU A 15 0.61 31.23 -2.16
N ARG A 16 0.70 31.08 -3.49
CA ARG A 16 1.85 30.44 -4.15
C ARG A 16 3.12 31.28 -4.15
N MET A 17 3.02 32.60 -4.19
CA MET A 17 4.17 33.49 -4.18
C MET A 17 4.87 33.60 -2.83
N ASN A 18 4.18 33.34 -1.72
CA ASN A 18 4.74 33.47 -0.37
C ASN A 18 5.73 32.37 0.04
N ARG A 19 5.82 31.25 -0.69
CA ARG A 19 6.79 30.18 -0.41
C ARG A 19 8.21 30.44 -0.96
N ARG A 20 8.38 31.36 -1.92
CA ARG A 20 9.69 31.70 -2.48
C ARG A 20 10.36 32.94 -1.86
N ALA A 21 9.63 33.77 -1.12
CA ALA A 21 10.15 34.99 -0.49
C ALA A 21 10.83 34.73 0.87
N PHE A 22 10.75 33.51 1.44
CA PHE A 22 11.33 33.23 2.76
C PHE A 22 12.77 32.71 2.76
N MET A 23 13.42 32.65 1.60
CA MET A 23 14.79 32.14 1.45
C MET A 23 15.84 33.20 1.06
N GLY A 24 15.55 34.49 1.28
CA GLY A 24 16.53 35.53 0.92
C GLY A 24 16.45 36.75 1.81
N GLY A 25 17.10 36.73 2.97
CA GLY A 25 17.20 37.90 3.80
C GLY A 25 18.00 37.67 5.09
N THR A 26 19.30 37.74 4.99
CA THR A 26 20.24 37.75 6.13
C THR A 26 20.34 39.13 6.80
N ALA A 27 20.50 39.05 8.12
CA ALA A 27 21.19 39.98 9.03
C ALA A 27 20.45 41.24 9.52
N ALA A 28 20.12 41.31 10.79
CA ALA A 28 20.84 42.07 11.83
C ALA A 28 19.99 42.33 13.10
N ILE A 29 20.60 42.07 14.26
CA ILE A 29 20.52 42.77 15.56
C ILE A 29 19.31 42.53 16.49
N GLY A 30 19.57 41.78 17.58
CA GLY A 30 19.56 42.29 18.96
C GLY A 30 18.35 42.13 19.82
N ALA A 31 18.56 41.32 20.88
CA ALA A 31 18.03 41.48 22.26
C ALA A 31 16.60 41.03 22.60
N ALA A 32 16.56 39.92 23.37
CA ALA A 32 15.75 39.66 24.56
C ALA A 32 14.25 39.77 24.51
N ALA A 33 13.58 38.55 24.55
CA ALA A 33 12.53 38.26 25.48
C ALA A 33 12.29 36.73 25.48
N ALA A 34 12.58 36.06 26.59
CA ALA A 34 12.20 34.68 26.84
C ALA A 34 10.70 34.63 27.03
N ILE A 35 9.98 34.12 26.03
CA ILE A 35 8.60 33.65 26.14
C ILE A 35 8.62 32.24 25.59
N GLY A 36 8.15 31.31 26.44
CA GLY A 36 8.19 29.88 26.21
C GLY A 36 7.71 29.48 24.81
N ALA A 37 8.66 29.07 24.00
CA ALA A 37 8.39 28.41 22.73
C ALA A 37 7.89 27.01 23.05
N ALA A 38 6.58 26.80 22.91
CA ALA A 38 6.07 25.45 22.68
C ALA A 38 6.86 24.85 21.51
N PRO A 39 7.33 23.60 21.59
CA PRO A 39 8.00 22.99 20.48
C PRO A 39 7.03 22.93 19.32
N ALA A 40 7.22 23.79 18.32
CA ALA A 40 6.62 23.59 17.01
C ALA A 40 7.16 22.25 16.53
N PHE A 41 6.30 21.23 16.51
CA PHE A 41 6.58 20.02 15.76
C PHE A 41 6.58 20.41 14.28
N ALA A 42 7.73 20.91 13.83
CA ALA A 42 8.03 20.92 12.43
C ALA A 42 7.91 19.45 11.99
N SER A 43 7.00 19.16 11.08
CA SER A 43 7.06 17.96 10.27
C SER A 43 8.38 18.05 9.49
N SER A 44 9.46 17.60 10.12
CA SER A 44 10.68 17.33 9.40
C SER A 44 10.35 16.23 8.42
N ASP A 45 10.55 16.47 7.14
CA ASP A 45 10.73 15.43 6.13
C ASP A 45 11.98 14.66 6.56
N SER A 46 11.81 13.81 7.57
CA SER A 46 12.91 13.01 8.10
C SER A 46 13.19 11.94 7.06
N VAL A 47 14.39 12.01 6.50
CA VAL A 47 14.89 10.95 5.63
C VAL A 47 14.71 9.61 6.38
N PRO A 48 14.06 8.62 5.77
CA PRO A 48 13.82 7.34 6.42
C PRO A 48 15.12 6.72 6.91
N LYS A 49 15.17 6.30 8.16
CA LYS A 49 16.32 5.57 8.70
C LYS A 49 16.31 4.16 8.09
N LYS A 50 17.49 3.73 7.62
CA LYS A 50 17.69 2.38 7.06
C LYS A 50 18.16 1.43 8.13
N GLY A 51 17.80 0.15 7.98
CA GLY A 51 18.26 -0.94 8.83
C GLY A 51 17.33 -1.28 9.99
N GLY A 52 17.69 -2.32 10.72
CA GLY A 52 16.93 -2.83 11.87
C GLY A 52 15.69 -3.62 11.49
N THR A 53 14.89 -3.99 12.49
CA THR A 53 13.68 -4.79 12.33
C THR A 53 12.43 -4.00 12.69
N LEU A 54 11.46 -3.90 11.77
CA LEU A 54 10.12 -3.42 12.09
C LEU A 54 9.28 -4.56 12.66
N LYS A 55 8.77 -4.40 13.88
CA LYS A 55 7.84 -5.34 14.50
C LYS A 55 6.45 -4.73 14.58
N MET A 56 5.46 -5.43 14.04
CA MET A 56 4.07 -4.99 14.03
C MET A 56 3.19 -5.97 14.79
N GLY A 57 2.39 -5.48 15.74
CA GLY A 57 1.36 -6.25 16.44
C GLY A 57 0.01 -6.07 15.72
N ILE A 58 -0.44 -7.09 15.01
CA ILE A 58 -1.63 -6.98 14.15
C ILE A 58 -2.73 -7.91 14.67
N GLY A 59 -3.91 -7.34 14.87
CA GLY A 59 -5.13 -8.10 15.17
C GLY A 59 -5.89 -8.45 13.87
N GLY A 60 -6.60 -9.55 13.91
CA GLY A 60 -7.36 -10.09 12.78
C GLY A 60 -6.53 -11.06 11.96
N GLY A 61 -5.96 -12.07 12.63
CA GLY A 61 -5.31 -13.22 12.02
C GLY A 61 -5.76 -14.50 12.69
N GLU A 62 -5.74 -15.58 11.96
CA GLU A 62 -6.23 -16.89 12.35
C GLU A 62 -5.25 -18.00 11.95
N THR A 63 -5.33 -19.16 12.62
CA THR A 63 -4.50 -20.33 12.30
C THR A 63 -4.82 -20.94 10.92
N THR A 64 -5.94 -20.56 10.34
CA THR A 64 -6.39 -20.97 9.00
C THR A 64 -6.00 -19.98 7.91
N ASP A 65 -5.30 -18.88 8.27
CA ASP A 65 -4.84 -17.90 7.29
C ASP A 65 -3.91 -18.55 6.26
N SER A 66 -4.14 -18.23 4.99
CA SER A 66 -3.36 -18.73 3.86
C SER A 66 -2.40 -17.67 3.32
N LEU A 67 -1.30 -18.13 2.74
CA LEU A 67 -0.40 -17.31 1.94
C LEU A 67 -0.86 -17.13 0.49
N ASP A 68 -1.89 -17.88 0.05
CA ASP A 68 -2.54 -17.63 -1.24
C ASP A 68 -3.30 -16.29 -1.18
N PRO A 69 -2.89 -15.27 -1.95
CA PRO A 69 -3.58 -13.99 -1.93
C PRO A 69 -5.05 -14.10 -2.36
N GLY A 70 -5.37 -15.06 -3.23
CA GLY A 70 -6.73 -15.24 -3.73
C GLY A 70 -7.77 -15.56 -2.66
N ILE A 71 -7.37 -16.15 -1.55
CA ILE A 71 -8.27 -16.52 -0.46
C ILE A 71 -7.99 -15.77 0.85
N ALA A 72 -7.22 -14.69 0.79
CA ALA A 72 -6.96 -13.84 1.93
C ALA A 72 -8.26 -13.18 2.41
N ALA A 73 -8.69 -13.44 3.65
CA ALA A 73 -10.00 -13.03 4.15
C ALA A 73 -9.93 -12.13 5.41
N SER A 74 -8.75 -11.85 5.93
CA SER A 74 -8.58 -11.12 7.18
C SER A 74 -7.42 -10.13 7.13
N THR A 75 -7.30 -9.30 8.16
CA THR A 75 -6.31 -8.19 8.15
C THR A 75 -4.87 -8.66 8.08
N VAL A 76 -4.52 -9.77 8.76
CA VAL A 76 -3.14 -10.25 8.79
C VAL A 76 -2.69 -10.74 7.40
N PRO A 77 -3.43 -11.61 6.68
CA PRO A 77 -3.08 -11.95 5.30
C PRO A 77 -2.94 -10.73 4.38
N PHE A 78 -3.78 -9.69 4.53
CA PHE A 78 -3.64 -8.46 3.74
C PHE A 78 -2.29 -7.79 3.98
N MET A 79 -1.90 -7.66 5.25
CA MET A 79 -0.61 -7.07 5.63
C MET A 79 0.56 -7.93 5.17
N VAL A 80 0.43 -9.26 5.23
CA VAL A 80 1.42 -10.23 4.77
C VAL A 80 1.61 -10.12 3.27
N ASN A 81 0.53 -10.09 2.47
CA ASN A 81 0.59 -10.00 1.02
C ASN A 81 1.31 -8.73 0.56
N HIS A 82 1.08 -7.60 1.20
CA HIS A 82 1.75 -6.34 0.89
C HIS A 82 3.23 -6.28 1.28
N GLN A 83 3.77 -7.27 2.02
CA GLN A 83 5.21 -7.33 2.24
C GLN A 83 5.93 -7.94 1.04
N TRP A 84 5.38 -9.03 0.49
CA TRP A 84 6.03 -9.82 -0.55
C TRP A 84 5.51 -9.57 -1.96
N GLY A 85 4.31 -9.03 -2.12
CA GLY A 85 3.63 -8.87 -3.40
C GLY A 85 3.40 -7.42 -3.78
N ASP A 86 3.21 -7.22 -5.07
CA ASP A 86 2.74 -5.98 -5.69
C ASP A 86 1.59 -6.28 -6.64
N THR A 87 0.70 -5.30 -6.81
CA THR A 87 -0.34 -5.26 -7.86
C THR A 87 0.12 -4.38 -9.03
N LEU A 88 -0.65 -4.29 -10.11
CA LEU A 88 -0.33 -3.38 -11.22
C LEU A 88 -0.34 -1.91 -10.80
N VAL A 89 -1.32 -1.56 -9.99
CA VAL A 89 -1.54 -0.21 -9.49
C VAL A 89 -1.91 -0.28 -8.01
N ARG A 90 -1.74 0.80 -7.31
CA ARG A 90 -2.27 0.96 -5.95
C ARG A 90 -3.03 2.27 -5.84
N VAL A 91 -3.81 2.39 -4.78
CA VAL A 91 -4.50 3.64 -4.47
C VAL A 91 -3.75 4.36 -3.36
N SER A 92 -3.37 5.61 -3.63
CA SER A 92 -2.69 6.48 -2.67
C SER A 92 -3.59 6.87 -1.48
N SER A 93 -3.00 7.46 -0.46
CA SER A 93 -3.75 8.02 0.67
C SER A 93 -4.67 9.18 0.29
N THR A 94 -4.43 9.83 -0.85
CA THR A 94 -5.29 10.88 -1.42
C THR A 94 -6.37 10.34 -2.34
N GLY A 95 -6.35 9.04 -2.64
CA GLY A 95 -7.33 8.38 -3.48
C GLY A 95 -6.94 8.28 -4.95
N ASP A 96 -5.74 8.71 -5.30
CA ASP A 96 -5.24 8.67 -6.68
C ASP A 96 -4.66 7.31 -7.03
N ILE A 97 -4.71 6.94 -8.32
CA ILE A 97 -4.02 5.76 -8.83
C ILE A 97 -2.52 6.03 -8.91
N GLU A 98 -1.73 5.18 -8.28
CA GLU A 98 -0.28 5.15 -8.40
C GLU A 98 0.15 3.90 -9.19
N PHE A 99 1.05 4.08 -10.14
CA PHE A 99 1.61 2.99 -10.93
C PHE A 99 2.63 2.20 -10.12
N VAL A 100 2.46 0.88 -10.09
CA VAL A 100 3.37 -0.05 -9.40
C VAL A 100 4.05 -0.94 -10.43
N LEU A 101 3.46 -2.09 -10.79
CA LEU A 101 4.01 -2.96 -11.84
C LEU A 101 3.55 -2.53 -13.24
N ALA A 102 2.52 -1.72 -13.37
CA ALA A 102 2.25 -0.98 -14.59
C ALA A 102 3.10 0.30 -14.65
N GLU A 103 3.58 0.67 -15.81
CA GLU A 103 4.23 1.97 -16.09
C GLU A 103 3.23 3.00 -16.59
N SER A 104 2.22 2.54 -17.30
CA SER A 104 1.13 3.37 -17.83
C SER A 104 -0.11 2.54 -18.06
N LEU A 105 -1.23 3.21 -18.20
CA LEU A 105 -2.50 2.62 -18.60
C LEU A 105 -3.20 3.53 -19.62
N SER A 106 -4.06 2.94 -20.45
CA SER A 106 -4.98 3.65 -21.33
C SER A 106 -6.25 2.83 -21.50
N SER A 107 -7.33 3.50 -21.88
CA SER A 107 -8.59 2.85 -22.23
C SER A 107 -9.12 3.38 -23.55
N ASN A 108 -10.02 2.62 -24.18
CA ASN A 108 -10.87 3.14 -25.21
C ASN A 108 -11.94 4.09 -24.63
N ALA A 109 -12.68 4.80 -25.49
CA ALA A 109 -13.58 5.89 -25.08
C ALA A 109 -14.75 5.42 -24.20
N ASP A 110 -15.19 4.17 -24.35
CA ASP A 110 -16.31 3.60 -23.60
C ASP A 110 -15.88 2.76 -22.38
N GLY A 111 -14.56 2.65 -22.14
CA GLY A 111 -14.02 1.93 -20.98
C GLY A 111 -14.20 0.40 -21.03
N THR A 112 -14.46 -0.15 -22.22
CA THR A 112 -14.60 -1.60 -22.42
C THR A 112 -13.29 -2.31 -22.73
N SER A 113 -12.22 -1.57 -23.00
CA SER A 113 -10.87 -2.11 -23.24
C SER A 113 -9.83 -1.26 -22.51
N TRP A 114 -8.99 -1.92 -21.74
CA TRP A 114 -7.93 -1.30 -20.96
C TRP A 114 -6.58 -1.94 -21.29
N THR A 115 -5.58 -1.12 -21.57
CA THR A 115 -4.20 -1.54 -21.85
C THR A 115 -3.30 -1.11 -20.70
N PHE A 116 -2.55 -2.05 -20.13
CA PHE A 116 -1.56 -1.81 -19.07
C PHE A 116 -0.18 -2.19 -19.60
N ASN A 117 0.71 -1.21 -19.73
CA ASN A 117 2.11 -1.46 -20.07
C ASN A 117 2.86 -1.88 -18.81
N ILE A 118 3.53 -3.04 -18.88
CA ILE A 118 4.18 -3.65 -17.72
C ILE A 118 5.61 -3.11 -17.56
N ARG A 119 5.97 -2.79 -16.32
CA ARG A 119 7.29 -2.28 -15.95
C ARG A 119 8.38 -3.28 -16.30
N GLN A 120 9.39 -2.81 -17.04
CA GLN A 120 10.53 -3.62 -17.41
C GLN A 120 11.60 -3.70 -16.31
N GLY A 121 12.38 -4.78 -16.29
CA GLY A 121 13.51 -4.97 -15.36
C GLY A 121 13.10 -5.31 -13.94
N VAL A 122 11.82 -5.59 -13.70
CA VAL A 122 11.34 -6.08 -12.40
C VAL A 122 11.62 -7.58 -12.30
N LYS A 123 12.14 -8.01 -11.14
CA LYS A 123 12.37 -9.43 -10.85
C LYS A 123 11.50 -9.90 -9.69
N PHE A 124 11.01 -11.11 -9.83
CA PHE A 124 10.42 -11.83 -8.70
C PHE A 124 11.48 -12.23 -7.67
N HIS A 125 11.06 -12.59 -6.48
CA HIS A 125 11.92 -13.01 -5.38
C HIS A 125 12.80 -14.24 -5.69
N ASN A 126 12.38 -15.07 -6.63
CA ASN A 126 13.12 -16.22 -7.14
C ASN A 126 14.14 -15.88 -8.24
N GLY A 127 14.23 -14.60 -8.63
CA GLY A 127 15.17 -14.10 -9.65
C GLY A 127 14.63 -14.12 -11.09
N ALA A 128 13.47 -14.71 -11.35
CA ALA A 128 12.83 -14.66 -12.67
C ALA A 128 12.38 -13.23 -12.99
N ASP A 129 12.41 -12.86 -14.27
CA ASP A 129 11.89 -11.57 -14.73
C ASP A 129 10.36 -11.58 -14.72
N LEU A 130 9.76 -10.47 -14.31
CA LEU A 130 8.34 -10.22 -14.46
C LEU A 130 8.01 -10.02 -15.94
N THR A 131 6.99 -10.71 -16.43
CA THR A 131 6.48 -10.60 -17.79
C THR A 131 5.01 -10.19 -17.82
N ALA A 132 4.54 -9.69 -18.96
CA ALA A 132 3.12 -9.43 -19.19
C ALA A 132 2.29 -10.73 -19.11
N GLU A 133 2.88 -11.88 -19.45
CA GLU A 133 2.19 -13.17 -19.30
C GLU A 133 1.95 -13.54 -17.85
N ASP A 134 2.88 -13.27 -16.92
CA ASP A 134 2.64 -13.53 -15.47
C ASP A 134 1.44 -12.74 -14.96
N VAL A 135 1.31 -11.49 -15.42
CA VAL A 135 0.16 -10.64 -15.09
C VAL A 135 -1.13 -11.22 -15.68
N ALA A 136 -1.10 -11.60 -16.96
CA ALA A 136 -2.25 -12.19 -17.62
C ALA A 136 -2.68 -13.50 -16.95
N GLN A 137 -1.72 -14.36 -16.58
CA GLN A 137 -2.01 -15.61 -15.87
C GLN A 137 -2.58 -15.35 -14.49
N THR A 138 -2.06 -14.34 -13.74
CA THR A 138 -2.64 -13.95 -12.46
C THR A 138 -4.12 -13.60 -12.64
N TYR A 139 -4.46 -12.77 -13.62
CA TYR A 139 -5.84 -12.37 -13.83
C TYR A 139 -6.73 -13.52 -14.34
N ARG A 140 -6.23 -14.42 -15.19
CA ARG A 140 -6.94 -15.64 -15.62
C ARG A 140 -7.26 -16.54 -14.43
N ARG A 141 -6.31 -16.74 -13.50
CA ARG A 141 -6.53 -17.53 -12.28
C ARG A 141 -7.66 -16.95 -11.43
N HIS A 142 -7.76 -15.62 -11.33
CA HIS A 142 -8.77 -14.95 -10.52
C HIS A 142 -10.11 -14.75 -11.23
N SER A 143 -10.17 -14.85 -12.56
CA SER A 143 -11.39 -14.71 -13.37
C SER A 143 -12.03 -16.05 -13.78
N ASP A 144 -11.37 -17.18 -13.54
CA ASP A 144 -11.94 -18.51 -13.81
C ASP A 144 -13.25 -18.73 -13.04
N ASP A 145 -14.26 -19.28 -13.69
CA ASP A 145 -15.59 -19.49 -13.10
C ASP A 145 -15.58 -20.39 -11.84
N ASN A 146 -14.58 -21.26 -11.72
CA ASN A 146 -14.38 -22.13 -10.56
C ASN A 146 -13.44 -21.52 -9.52
N SER A 147 -12.93 -20.31 -9.76
CA SER A 147 -12.02 -19.62 -8.86
C SER A 147 -12.70 -19.35 -7.51
N LYS A 148 -11.98 -19.64 -6.43
CA LYS A 148 -12.39 -19.28 -5.07
C LYS A 148 -11.83 -17.92 -4.63
N SER A 149 -11.31 -17.16 -5.57
CA SER A 149 -10.73 -15.86 -5.30
C SER A 149 -11.74 -14.87 -4.74
N GLY A 150 -11.37 -14.13 -3.70
CA GLY A 150 -12.14 -12.99 -3.22
C GLY A 150 -12.28 -11.88 -4.26
N ALA A 151 -11.38 -11.83 -5.26
CA ALA A 151 -11.46 -10.90 -6.38
C ALA A 151 -12.37 -11.39 -7.54
N LEU A 152 -12.97 -12.58 -7.46
CA LEU A 152 -13.79 -13.11 -8.56
C LEU A 152 -14.91 -12.13 -8.98
N GLY A 153 -15.54 -11.46 -8.02
CA GLY A 153 -16.58 -10.46 -8.31
C GLY A 153 -16.06 -9.26 -9.13
N ILE A 154 -14.80 -8.87 -8.92
CA ILE A 154 -14.12 -7.82 -9.69
C ILE A 154 -13.80 -8.32 -11.10
N MET A 155 -13.31 -9.55 -11.20
CA MET A 155 -12.76 -10.13 -12.43
C MET A 155 -13.85 -10.69 -13.36
N LYS A 156 -15.06 -10.91 -12.87
CA LYS A 156 -16.15 -11.59 -13.59
C LYS A 156 -16.63 -10.86 -14.85
N GLY A 157 -16.42 -9.53 -14.92
CA GLY A 157 -16.75 -8.73 -16.10
C GLY A 157 -15.71 -8.78 -17.22
N LEU A 158 -14.57 -9.45 -17.01
CA LEU A 158 -13.55 -9.62 -18.03
C LEU A 158 -13.96 -10.68 -19.05
N THR A 159 -14.03 -10.29 -20.31
CA THR A 159 -14.36 -11.19 -21.44
C THR A 159 -13.12 -11.70 -22.16
N ASN A 160 -12.00 -10.97 -22.06
CA ASN A 160 -10.72 -11.38 -22.63
C ASN A 160 -9.55 -10.79 -21.86
N ILE A 161 -8.47 -11.56 -21.77
CA ILE A 161 -7.17 -11.16 -21.21
C ILE A 161 -6.12 -11.52 -22.24
N ALA A 162 -5.60 -10.53 -22.95
CA ALA A 162 -4.61 -10.71 -24.00
C ALA A 162 -3.26 -10.10 -23.62
N VAL A 163 -2.18 -10.66 -24.15
CA VAL A 163 -0.83 -10.10 -24.06
C VAL A 163 -0.42 -9.59 -25.42
N GLU A 164 -0.05 -8.32 -25.50
CA GLU A 164 0.39 -7.63 -26.70
C GLU A 164 1.78 -7.02 -26.46
N GLY A 165 2.82 -7.77 -26.85
CA GLY A 165 4.19 -7.38 -26.55
C GLY A 165 4.43 -7.34 -25.04
N ASN A 166 4.69 -6.14 -24.51
CA ASN A 166 4.88 -5.93 -23.06
C ASN A 166 3.64 -5.36 -22.36
N ALA A 167 2.49 -5.45 -22.98
CA ALA A 167 1.25 -4.95 -22.41
C ALA A 167 0.25 -6.08 -22.15
N VAL A 168 -0.59 -5.88 -21.14
CA VAL A 168 -1.78 -6.69 -20.90
C VAL A 168 -3.00 -5.88 -21.29
N VAL A 169 -3.84 -6.45 -22.17
CA VAL A 169 -5.10 -5.86 -22.62
C VAL A 169 -6.25 -6.61 -21.97
N LEU A 170 -7.07 -5.89 -21.24
CA LEU A 170 -8.26 -6.40 -20.56
C LEU A 170 -9.51 -5.90 -21.31
N SER A 171 -10.34 -6.81 -21.79
CA SER A 171 -11.62 -6.50 -22.40
C SER A 171 -12.75 -6.81 -21.44
N LEU A 172 -13.77 -5.96 -21.41
CA LEU A 172 -14.94 -6.07 -20.54
C LEU A 172 -16.22 -6.17 -21.38
N ASP A 173 -17.23 -6.84 -20.87
CA ASP A 173 -18.59 -6.89 -21.43
C ASP A 173 -19.30 -5.54 -21.34
N THR A 174 -19.02 -4.78 -20.30
CA THR A 174 -19.58 -3.45 -20.03
C THR A 174 -18.45 -2.51 -19.61
N GLY A 175 -18.48 -1.28 -20.13
CA GLY A 175 -17.48 -0.26 -19.82
C GLY A 175 -17.40 0.03 -18.31
N ASN A 176 -16.17 0.07 -17.80
CA ASN A 176 -15.90 0.33 -16.38
C ASN A 176 -14.72 1.29 -16.22
N ALA A 177 -15.01 2.55 -15.91
CA ALA A 177 -14.00 3.58 -15.68
C ALA A 177 -13.20 3.35 -14.37
N ASP A 178 -13.75 2.58 -13.44
CA ASP A 178 -13.14 2.32 -12.13
C ASP A 178 -12.26 1.05 -12.13
N LEU A 179 -12.11 0.37 -13.28
CA LEU A 179 -11.31 -0.85 -13.35
C LEU A 179 -9.92 -0.71 -12.73
N PRO A 180 -9.14 0.37 -12.97
CA PRO A 180 -7.81 0.52 -12.34
C PRO A 180 -7.86 0.52 -10.81
N TYR A 181 -8.91 1.10 -10.21
CA TYR A 181 -9.11 1.07 -8.76
C TYR A 181 -9.40 -0.33 -8.25
N LEU A 182 -10.20 -1.10 -8.98
CA LEU A 182 -10.52 -2.49 -8.65
C LEU A 182 -9.30 -3.40 -8.75
N LEU A 183 -8.41 -3.15 -9.73
CA LEU A 183 -7.16 -3.91 -9.90
C LEU A 183 -6.08 -3.61 -8.83
N SER A 184 -6.32 -2.65 -7.94
CA SER A 184 -5.49 -2.44 -6.74
C SER A 184 -5.83 -3.38 -5.58
N ASP A 185 -6.76 -4.31 -5.78
CA ASP A 185 -7.22 -5.25 -4.76
C ASP A 185 -6.10 -6.20 -4.32
N TYR A 186 -5.98 -6.42 -3.01
CA TYR A 186 -4.92 -7.22 -2.39
C TYR A 186 -4.96 -8.72 -2.71
N HIS A 187 -6.05 -9.23 -3.30
CA HIS A 187 -6.08 -10.58 -3.83
C HIS A 187 -5.32 -10.72 -5.15
N LEU A 188 -5.14 -9.61 -5.87
CA LEU A 188 -4.55 -9.56 -7.22
C LEU A 188 -3.04 -9.33 -7.20
N MET A 189 -2.33 -9.86 -6.19
CA MET A 189 -0.87 -9.85 -6.15
C MET A 189 -0.31 -10.64 -7.33
N ILE A 190 0.60 -10.01 -8.08
CA ILE A 190 1.21 -10.65 -9.25
C ILE A 190 2.23 -11.68 -8.79
N GLN A 191 2.07 -12.90 -9.29
CA GLN A 191 2.92 -14.05 -9.00
C GLN A 191 3.49 -14.66 -10.29
N PRO A 192 4.66 -15.33 -10.22
CA PRO A 192 5.18 -16.08 -11.36
C PRO A 192 4.12 -17.07 -11.88
N ASN A 193 3.95 -17.13 -13.19
CA ASN A 193 2.92 -17.96 -13.83
C ASN A 193 1.52 -17.80 -13.18
N GLY A 194 1.20 -16.58 -12.67
CA GLY A 194 -0.07 -16.29 -12.02
C GLY A 194 -0.33 -17.02 -10.69
N GLY A 195 0.68 -17.70 -10.14
CA GLY A 195 0.54 -18.53 -8.96
C GLY A 195 -0.11 -19.90 -9.23
N PHE A 196 -0.22 -20.33 -10.48
CA PHE A 196 -0.77 -21.66 -10.80
C PHE A 196 0.08 -22.82 -10.28
N ASP A 197 1.39 -22.64 -10.17
CA ASP A 197 2.29 -23.68 -9.70
C ASP A 197 2.20 -23.87 -8.19
N ASP A 198 2.29 -22.78 -7.44
CA ASP A 198 2.10 -22.73 -5.97
C ASP A 198 1.69 -21.31 -5.54
N PRO A 199 0.41 -21.05 -5.36
CA PRO A 199 -0.07 -19.75 -4.93
C PRO A 199 0.35 -19.38 -3.49
N THR A 200 0.79 -20.37 -2.70
CA THR A 200 1.19 -20.17 -1.30
C THR A 200 2.69 -19.91 -1.12
N ALA A 201 3.47 -20.00 -2.20
CA ALA A 201 4.92 -19.77 -2.15
C ALA A 201 5.34 -18.37 -1.69
N ALA A 202 4.42 -17.40 -1.67
CA ALA A 202 4.66 -15.99 -1.35
C ALA A 202 5.84 -15.40 -2.17
N ILE A 203 5.93 -15.80 -3.43
CA ILE A 203 6.91 -15.28 -4.39
C ILE A 203 6.25 -14.15 -5.16
N GLY A 204 6.74 -12.95 -4.98
CA GLY A 204 6.28 -11.75 -5.66
C GLY A 204 7.43 -10.79 -5.94
N THR A 205 7.12 -9.52 -6.12
CA THR A 205 8.05 -8.45 -6.47
C THR A 205 8.25 -7.44 -5.35
N GLY A 206 7.68 -7.71 -4.16
CA GLY A 206 7.62 -6.79 -3.03
C GLY A 206 8.98 -6.51 -2.38
N ALA A 207 8.96 -5.54 -1.48
CA ALA A 207 10.16 -5.05 -0.79
C ALA A 207 10.78 -6.08 0.17
N TYR A 208 10.01 -7.11 0.56
CA TYR A 208 10.46 -8.12 1.52
C TYR A 208 10.12 -9.52 1.04
N LYS A 209 11.03 -10.46 1.28
CA LYS A 209 10.89 -11.90 1.01
C LYS A 209 10.40 -12.60 2.26
N LEU A 210 9.43 -13.50 2.14
CA LEU A 210 8.98 -14.31 3.26
C LEU A 210 10.11 -15.23 3.73
N ALA A 211 10.42 -15.18 5.03
CA ALA A 211 11.45 -16.02 5.67
C ALA A 211 10.80 -17.11 6.55
N ALA A 212 9.69 -16.81 7.20
CA ALA A 212 8.95 -17.79 8.00
C ALA A 212 7.47 -17.38 8.09
N ALA A 213 6.59 -18.37 8.13
CA ALA A 213 5.16 -18.21 8.36
C ALA A 213 4.68 -19.24 9.38
N ASP A 214 4.01 -18.74 10.42
CA ASP A 214 3.28 -19.52 11.41
C ASP A 214 1.88 -18.89 11.52
N PRO A 215 0.90 -19.38 10.72
CA PRO A 215 -0.42 -18.78 10.62
C PRO A 215 -1.09 -18.64 11.98
N GLY A 216 -1.69 -17.48 12.24
CA GLY A 216 -2.30 -17.14 13.52
C GLY A 216 -1.31 -16.75 14.62
N VAL A 217 0.00 -16.83 14.40
CA VAL A 217 1.04 -16.53 15.39
C VAL A 217 2.00 -15.46 14.89
N ARG A 218 2.73 -15.73 13.79
CA ARG A 218 3.81 -14.84 13.35
C ARG A 218 4.17 -15.04 11.88
N TYR A 219 4.57 -13.93 11.25
CA TYR A 219 5.21 -13.92 9.92
C TYR A 219 6.50 -13.12 9.99
N ALA A 220 7.57 -13.63 9.38
CA ALA A 220 8.86 -12.97 9.35
C ALA A 220 9.34 -12.80 7.90
N PHE A 221 9.93 -11.63 7.64
CA PHE A 221 10.39 -11.25 6.30
C PHE A 221 11.79 -10.67 6.37
N THR A 222 12.56 -10.90 5.32
CA THR A 222 13.86 -10.28 5.09
C THR A 222 13.80 -9.33 3.92
N LYS A 223 14.60 -8.29 3.95
CA LYS A 223 14.66 -7.30 2.88
C LYS A 223 15.00 -7.94 1.53
N ASN A 224 14.26 -7.57 0.49
CA ASN A 224 14.62 -7.85 -0.90
C ASN A 224 15.68 -6.83 -1.35
N THR A 225 16.93 -7.25 -1.45
CA THR A 225 18.05 -6.39 -1.90
C THR A 225 17.96 -6.03 -3.38
N ASP A 226 17.25 -6.85 -4.15
CA ASP A 226 17.04 -6.69 -5.59
C ASP A 226 15.71 -6.02 -5.93
N ASP A 227 15.06 -5.40 -4.93
CA ASP A 227 13.81 -4.66 -5.14
C ASP A 227 13.99 -3.60 -6.24
N TRP A 228 13.08 -3.60 -7.21
CA TRP A 228 13.05 -2.65 -8.32
C TRP A 228 12.81 -1.22 -7.83
N ASN A 229 12.05 -1.03 -6.74
CA ASN A 229 11.77 0.27 -6.15
C ASN A 229 12.73 0.57 -4.99
N LYS A 230 13.65 1.49 -5.19
CA LYS A 230 14.68 1.85 -4.20
C LYS A 230 14.19 2.81 -3.10
N ASP A 231 12.96 3.33 -3.25
CA ASP A 231 12.37 4.28 -2.32
C ASP A 231 11.54 3.63 -1.21
N ARG A 232 11.58 2.31 -1.10
CA ARG A 232 10.88 1.50 -0.09
C ARG A 232 11.82 0.47 0.56
N GLY A 233 11.30 -0.36 1.46
CA GLY A 233 12.11 -1.43 2.07
C GLY A 233 13.24 -0.89 2.94
N HIS A 234 12.94 0.09 3.82
CA HIS A 234 13.97 0.75 4.62
C HIS A 234 14.51 -0.13 5.76
N TYR A 235 13.74 -1.09 6.28
CA TYR A 235 14.18 -2.02 7.31
C TYR A 235 14.91 -3.24 6.71
N ASP A 236 15.78 -3.87 7.50
CA ASP A 236 16.44 -5.12 7.09
C ASP A 236 15.50 -6.33 7.22
N ALA A 237 14.54 -6.24 8.16
CA ALA A 237 13.55 -7.27 8.41
C ALA A 237 12.21 -6.66 8.85
N VAL A 238 11.14 -7.41 8.62
CA VAL A 238 9.80 -7.10 9.13
C VAL A 238 9.26 -8.34 9.85
N GLU A 239 8.69 -8.14 11.03
CA GLU A 239 7.94 -9.17 11.76
C GLU A 239 6.50 -8.71 11.98
N ILE A 240 5.55 -9.57 11.63
CA ILE A 240 4.13 -9.41 11.96
C ILE A 240 3.79 -10.42 13.05
N LEU A 241 3.49 -9.93 14.25
CA LEU A 241 3.02 -10.73 15.36
C LEU A 241 1.49 -10.66 15.39
N VAL A 242 0.83 -11.80 15.38
CA VAL A 242 -0.64 -11.86 15.49
C VAL A 242 -1.05 -11.68 16.94
N ILE A 243 -1.65 -10.54 17.26
CA ILE A 243 -2.09 -10.22 18.62
C ILE A 243 -3.56 -9.79 18.53
N ASN A 244 -4.48 -10.75 18.66
CA ASN A 244 -5.91 -10.50 18.48
C ASN A 244 -6.53 -9.71 19.65
N ASP A 245 -6.08 -9.93 20.88
CA ASP A 245 -6.56 -9.16 22.04
C ASP A 245 -6.08 -7.70 21.99
N ALA A 246 -7.01 -6.76 22.02
CA ALA A 246 -6.72 -5.34 21.88
C ALA A 246 -5.90 -4.77 23.04
N THR A 247 -6.10 -5.30 24.27
CA THR A 247 -5.36 -4.87 25.45
C THR A 247 -3.92 -5.37 25.40
N ALA A 248 -3.71 -6.64 25.06
CA ALA A 248 -2.39 -7.22 24.88
C ALA A 248 -1.62 -6.49 23.76
N ARG A 249 -2.30 -6.19 22.65
CA ARG A 249 -1.70 -5.45 21.52
C ARG A 249 -1.26 -4.04 21.92
N THR A 250 -2.09 -3.32 22.69
CA THR A 250 -1.75 -1.99 23.22
C THR A 250 -0.58 -2.08 24.22
N SER A 251 -0.57 -3.09 25.09
CA SER A 251 0.51 -3.31 26.04
C SER A 251 1.84 -3.64 25.36
N ALA A 252 1.80 -4.43 24.27
CA ALA A 252 2.98 -4.74 23.46
C ALA A 252 3.59 -3.48 22.81
N LEU A 253 2.75 -2.53 22.36
CA LEU A 253 3.23 -1.24 21.86
C LEU A 253 3.86 -0.40 22.97
N GLN A 254 3.18 -0.26 24.12
CA GLN A 254 3.66 0.55 25.23
C GLN A 254 4.95 0.02 25.85
N SER A 255 5.15 -1.29 25.86
CA SER A 255 6.39 -1.93 26.34
C SER A 255 7.53 -1.91 25.31
N GLY A 256 7.27 -1.48 24.08
CA GLY A 256 8.26 -1.51 22.97
C GLY A 256 8.50 -2.89 22.39
N GLN A 257 7.67 -3.88 22.72
CA GLN A 257 7.73 -5.22 22.11
C GLN A 257 7.40 -5.16 20.60
N VAL A 258 6.49 -4.26 20.22
CA VAL A 258 6.18 -3.94 18.84
C VAL A 258 6.27 -2.43 18.60
N HIS A 259 6.49 -2.02 17.34
CA HIS A 259 6.68 -0.64 16.94
C HIS A 259 5.40 -0.01 16.36
N ALA A 260 4.47 -0.83 15.92
CA ALA A 260 3.18 -0.40 15.38
C ALA A 260 2.08 -1.41 15.69
N ILE A 261 0.87 -0.93 15.83
CA ILE A 261 -0.34 -1.76 16.01
C ILE A 261 -1.47 -1.22 15.14
N ASN A 262 -2.44 -2.09 14.82
CA ASN A 262 -3.66 -1.71 14.13
C ASN A 262 -4.87 -1.65 15.09
N ARG A 263 -5.99 -1.12 14.59
CA ARG A 263 -7.33 -1.18 15.22
C ARG A 263 -7.33 -0.75 16.69
N VAL A 264 -6.80 0.45 16.95
CA VAL A 264 -6.84 1.03 18.29
C VAL A 264 -8.25 1.56 18.57
N GLU A 265 -8.83 1.15 19.68
CA GLU A 265 -10.15 1.65 20.11
C GLU A 265 -10.13 3.16 20.35
N PRO A 266 -11.20 3.91 19.98
CA PRO A 266 -11.21 5.37 20.09
C PRO A 266 -10.91 5.91 21.50
N LYS A 267 -11.33 5.20 22.53
CA LYS A 267 -11.05 5.60 23.95
C LYS A 267 -9.55 5.44 24.25
N VAL A 268 -8.95 4.34 23.80
CA VAL A 268 -7.53 4.03 23.98
C VAL A 268 -6.67 4.96 23.12
N ALA A 269 -7.10 5.26 21.88
CA ALA A 269 -6.41 6.19 21.00
C ALA A 269 -6.20 7.57 21.64
N LYS A 270 -7.24 8.13 22.28
CA LYS A 270 -7.15 9.40 23.03
C LYS A 270 -6.16 9.36 24.20
N LEU A 271 -5.97 8.19 24.81
CA LEU A 271 -5.00 8.01 25.88
C LEU A 271 -3.58 7.89 25.33
N LEU A 272 -3.39 7.11 24.28
CA LEU A 272 -2.10 6.92 23.61
C LEU A 272 -1.58 8.22 22.98
N ASP A 273 -2.45 9.04 22.43
CA ASP A 273 -2.12 10.33 21.82
C ASP A 273 -1.48 11.35 22.80
N ARG A 274 -1.65 11.11 24.10
CA ARG A 274 -0.98 11.88 25.17
C ARG A 274 0.45 11.40 25.48
N SER A 275 0.81 10.24 24.96
CA SER A 275 2.15 9.68 25.16
C SER A 275 3.15 10.35 24.21
N PRO A 276 4.28 10.87 24.70
CA PRO A 276 5.29 11.49 23.85
C PRO A 276 6.02 10.48 22.93
N THR A 277 5.85 9.19 23.17
CA THR A 277 6.52 8.10 22.43
C THR A 277 5.62 7.40 21.43
N VAL A 278 4.32 7.73 21.38
CA VAL A 278 3.34 7.09 20.50
C VAL A 278 2.73 8.14 19.58
N ASN A 279 2.62 7.81 18.32
CA ASN A 279 1.92 8.63 17.31
C ASN A 279 0.65 7.89 16.89
N VAL A 280 -0.51 8.47 17.15
CA VAL A 280 -1.80 7.92 16.72
C VAL A 280 -2.15 8.49 15.35
N LYS A 281 -2.29 7.60 14.35
CA LYS A 281 -2.75 7.96 13.01
C LYS A 281 -4.18 7.48 12.82
N ASN A 282 -5.09 8.42 12.58
CA ASN A 282 -6.42 8.10 12.09
C ASN A 282 -6.43 8.31 10.58
N VAL A 283 -6.55 7.22 9.84
CA VAL A 283 -6.56 7.22 8.37
C VAL A 283 -7.98 6.89 7.91
N SER A 284 -8.56 7.76 7.11
CA SER A 284 -9.86 7.51 6.49
C SER A 284 -9.73 6.32 5.52
N GLY A 285 -10.50 5.28 5.78
CA GLY A 285 -10.59 4.11 4.90
C GLY A 285 -11.71 4.29 3.88
N ARG A 286 -11.74 3.40 2.88
CA ARG A 286 -12.84 3.31 1.90
C ARG A 286 -13.98 2.42 2.36
N GLY A 287 -13.77 1.67 3.45
CA GLY A 287 -14.81 0.85 4.05
C GLY A 287 -15.79 1.69 4.87
N HIS A 288 -17.06 1.34 4.81
CA HIS A 288 -18.10 1.88 5.68
C HIS A 288 -18.91 0.73 6.28
N TYR A 289 -19.41 0.96 7.48
CA TYR A 289 -20.33 0.01 8.09
C TYR A 289 -21.75 0.35 7.63
N VAL A 290 -22.48 -0.69 7.21
CA VAL A 290 -23.93 -0.60 6.91
C VAL A 290 -24.63 -1.31 8.06
N PHE A 291 -25.59 -0.61 8.68
CA PHE A 291 -26.45 -1.15 9.74
C PHE A 291 -27.80 -1.50 9.19
#